data_5859a91a1eb2467cbb0733380b63e1b3
#
_entry.id   5859a91a1eb2467cbb0733380b63e1b3
#
_cell.length_a   1.000
_cell.length_b   1.000
_cell.length_c   1.000
_cell.angle_alpha   90.00
_cell.angle_beta   90.00
_cell.angle_gamma   90.00
#
_symmetry.space_group_name_H-M   'P 1'
#
loop_
_entity.id
_entity.type
_entity.pdbx_description
1 polymer ?
#
loop_
_entity_poly.entity_id
_entity_poly.type
_entity_poly.pdbx_seq_one_letter_code
_entity_poly.pdbx_strand_id
1 'polypeptide(L)'
;MRILHALAQRPGRTGSGVFLQQLFKAGLEKGYEQAVLAGVPLEEKEPDIDNLDIKNFYPILFETAELPFPVVGMSDIMPYKSTKYSDIDETMYNMYEKEFKKVIKKAVEEFKPDVVISNHIWLLSTFIKDLYPNLKTLVLCHGTDLRQMELSKHLLPIVKEKIPKCDYLFALNSVQAQSIKNLYDVEDEQVITSGSGYNPQMFFPIKREKNKKVKITYVGKIANAKGLPHLINAIENTTNCEHLELNLIGKGSGDESKNIIESIKTKKADIKYLGALPQNELENQLRHSDIFILPSFYEGLPLVVIEALASGAKVIATDLPGLDDFLGDKIKELDAIRYISMPKLETVDTPYQNEIECFEKDITSKLDEVSNEILNDKEYKIDEVIKLLEDKTWLGLFNRLEKRF
;
A
#
# COMPACT_ATOMS: atom_id res chain seq x y z
N MET A 1 -23.18 14.67 7.93
CA MET A 1 -23.01 13.23 8.00
C MET A 1 -21.79 12.93 8.86
N ARG A 2 -21.87 11.88 9.66
CA ARG A 2 -20.83 11.45 10.63
C ARG A 2 -20.20 10.14 10.16
N ILE A 3 -18.87 10.12 10.10
CA ILE A 3 -18.09 8.96 9.62
C ILE A 3 -17.26 8.42 10.79
N LEU A 4 -17.40 7.12 11.08
CA LEU A 4 -16.53 6.41 12.02
C LEU A 4 -15.48 5.62 11.23
N HIS A 5 -14.22 5.98 11.37
CA HIS A 5 -13.10 5.18 10.85
C HIS A 5 -12.70 4.12 11.88
N ALA A 6 -12.62 2.86 11.46
CA ALA A 6 -12.28 1.76 12.34
C ALA A 6 -11.04 1.00 11.84
N LEU A 7 -10.08 0.76 12.76
CA LEU A 7 -8.83 0.04 12.48
C LEU A 7 -8.44 -0.81 13.70
N ALA A 8 -8.25 -2.12 13.52
CA ALA A 8 -7.91 -3.00 14.63
C ALA A 8 -6.48 -2.83 15.18
N GLN A 9 -5.65 -2.05 14.52
CA GLN A 9 -4.23 -1.83 14.83
C GLN A 9 -3.88 -0.35 14.90
N ARG A 10 -2.59 -0.04 15.19
CA ARG A 10 -2.12 1.33 15.42
C ARG A 10 -2.27 2.20 14.18
N PRO A 11 -2.92 3.37 14.27
CA PRO A 11 -2.96 4.35 13.20
C PRO A 11 -1.57 4.98 12.99
N GLY A 12 -1.19 5.28 11.75
CA GLY A 12 0.05 5.98 11.43
C GLY A 12 1.33 5.14 11.38
N ARG A 13 1.30 3.89 11.84
CA ARG A 13 2.49 3.02 11.89
C ARG A 13 2.56 1.99 10.76
N THR A 14 1.51 1.84 10.00
CA THR A 14 1.37 0.83 8.93
C THR A 14 0.75 1.43 7.69
N GLY A 15 0.80 0.72 6.56
CA GLY A 15 0.15 1.17 5.33
C GLY A 15 -1.36 1.43 5.51
N SER A 16 -2.08 0.56 6.21
CA SER A 16 -3.51 0.76 6.52
C SER A 16 -3.75 1.91 7.49
N GLY A 17 -2.82 2.18 8.42
CA GLY A 17 -2.88 3.35 9.29
C GLY A 17 -2.71 4.66 8.53
N VAL A 18 -1.73 4.72 7.63
CA VAL A 18 -1.55 5.87 6.71
C VAL A 18 -2.80 6.04 5.82
N PHE A 19 -3.34 4.95 5.30
CA PHE A 19 -4.55 4.96 4.48
C PHE A 19 -5.75 5.57 5.25
N LEU A 20 -5.95 5.15 6.50
CA LEU A 20 -6.98 5.73 7.38
C LEU A 20 -6.77 7.25 7.56
N GLN A 21 -5.55 7.69 7.88
CA GLN A 21 -5.24 9.12 8.08
C GLN A 21 -5.52 9.95 6.83
N GLN A 22 -5.18 9.43 5.65
CA GLN A 22 -5.42 10.14 4.39
C GLN A 22 -6.92 10.23 4.06
N LEU A 23 -7.70 9.18 4.32
CA LEU A 23 -9.16 9.25 4.18
C LEU A 23 -9.80 10.20 5.21
N PHE A 24 -9.30 10.17 6.44
CA PHE A 24 -9.72 11.10 7.50
C PHE A 24 -9.48 12.56 7.07
N LYS A 25 -8.27 12.86 6.56
CA LYS A 25 -7.93 14.18 6.02
C LYS A 25 -8.86 14.59 4.88
N ALA A 26 -9.10 13.71 3.91
CA ALA A 26 -10.02 13.97 2.80
C ALA A 26 -11.46 14.23 3.27
N GLY A 27 -11.92 13.51 4.28
CA GLY A 27 -13.22 13.74 4.90
C GLY A 27 -13.32 15.09 5.62
N LEU A 28 -12.23 15.55 6.27
CA LEU A 28 -12.17 16.91 6.86
C LEU A 28 -12.26 17.99 5.79
N GLU A 29 -11.55 17.84 4.68
CA GLU A 29 -11.60 18.78 3.54
C GLU A 29 -13.02 18.92 2.98
N LYS A 30 -13.84 17.87 3.08
CA LYS A 30 -15.26 17.86 2.68
C LYS A 30 -16.23 18.28 3.78
N GLY A 31 -15.74 18.61 4.97
CA GLY A 31 -16.56 19.11 6.08
C GLY A 31 -17.35 18.03 6.82
N TYR A 32 -16.95 16.75 6.75
CA TYR A 32 -17.57 15.68 7.53
C TYR A 32 -17.15 15.72 9.00
N GLU A 33 -18.10 15.42 9.90
CA GLU A 33 -17.77 15.09 11.29
C GLU A 33 -17.19 13.67 11.31
N GLN A 34 -16.06 13.48 11.98
CA GLN A 34 -15.35 12.21 11.94
C GLN A 34 -14.89 11.77 13.33
N ALA A 35 -14.90 10.47 13.54
CA ALA A 35 -14.34 9.82 14.72
C ALA A 35 -13.46 8.63 14.29
N VAL A 36 -12.57 8.21 15.19
CA VAL A 36 -11.68 7.09 14.95
C VAL A 36 -11.76 6.09 16.10
N LEU A 37 -11.94 4.82 15.77
CA LEU A 37 -11.77 3.68 16.65
C LEU A 37 -10.51 2.92 16.22
N ALA A 38 -9.52 2.79 17.13
CA ALA A 38 -8.28 2.11 16.78
C ALA A 38 -7.68 1.30 17.93
N GLY A 39 -7.01 0.18 17.60
CA GLY A 39 -6.22 -0.60 18.54
C GLY A 39 -4.87 0.06 18.81
N VAL A 40 -4.59 0.38 20.08
CA VAL A 40 -3.34 1.02 20.50
C VAL A 40 -2.82 0.42 21.82
N PRO A 41 -1.52 0.45 22.10
CA PRO A 41 -0.99 0.07 23.40
C PRO A 41 -1.41 1.11 24.46
N LEU A 42 -1.45 0.70 25.72
CA LEU A 42 -1.88 1.56 26.83
C LEU A 42 -1.10 2.88 26.94
N GLU A 43 0.16 2.87 26.58
CA GLU A 43 1.04 4.05 26.59
C GLU A 43 0.75 5.06 25.45
N GLU A 44 0.04 4.66 24.42
CA GLU A 44 -0.33 5.49 23.25
C GLU A 44 -1.85 5.74 23.16
N LYS A 45 -2.47 6.04 24.28
CA LYS A 45 -3.93 6.27 24.36
C LYS A 45 -4.42 7.57 23.72
N GLU A 46 -3.51 8.46 23.31
CA GLU A 46 -3.83 9.68 22.58
C GLU A 46 -3.77 9.43 21.07
N PRO A 47 -4.59 10.15 20.27
CA PRO A 47 -4.62 9.93 18.83
C PRO A 47 -3.33 10.42 18.14
N ASP A 48 -2.70 9.53 17.35
CA ASP A 48 -1.61 9.90 16.43
C ASP A 48 -2.23 10.20 15.03
N ILE A 49 -3.18 11.15 15.01
CA ILE A 49 -3.91 11.56 13.80
C ILE A 49 -4.12 13.07 13.85
N ASP A 50 -3.61 13.76 12.84
CA ASP A 50 -3.72 15.21 12.74
C ASP A 50 -5.17 15.68 12.72
N ASN A 51 -5.46 16.72 13.52
CA ASN A 51 -6.77 17.36 13.64
C ASN A 51 -7.92 16.47 14.17
N LEU A 52 -7.63 15.30 14.72
CA LEU A 52 -8.63 14.51 15.41
C LEU A 52 -8.83 15.06 16.82
N ASP A 53 -10.08 15.47 17.15
CA ASP A 53 -10.46 15.81 18.51
C ASP A 53 -10.42 14.56 19.40
N ILE A 54 -9.74 14.63 20.54
CA ILE A 54 -9.58 13.50 21.46
C ILE A 54 -10.93 12.92 21.93
N LYS A 55 -11.99 13.71 22.02
CA LYS A 55 -13.33 13.24 22.36
C LYS A 55 -13.93 12.31 21.30
N ASN A 56 -13.44 12.38 20.06
CA ASN A 56 -13.84 11.56 18.93
C ASN A 56 -12.86 10.39 18.68
N PHE A 57 -11.94 10.14 19.61
CA PHE A 57 -11.05 9.00 19.58
C PHE A 57 -11.50 7.91 20.54
N TYR A 58 -11.71 6.73 20.06
CA TYR A 58 -12.17 5.54 20.79
C TYR A 58 -11.08 4.47 20.79
N PRO A 59 -10.08 4.57 21.69
CA PRO A 59 -8.99 3.61 21.74
C PRO A 59 -9.44 2.25 22.30
N ILE A 60 -9.03 1.17 21.62
CA ILE A 60 -9.04 -0.18 22.15
C ILE A 60 -7.66 -0.43 22.74
N LEU A 61 -7.57 -0.45 24.06
CA LEU A 61 -6.31 -0.45 24.79
C LEU A 61 -5.78 -1.87 24.98
N PHE A 62 -4.63 -2.15 24.39
CA PHE A 62 -3.87 -3.37 24.60
C PHE A 62 -2.83 -3.19 25.73
N GLU A 63 -2.25 -4.31 26.20
CA GLU A 63 -1.33 -4.37 27.34
C GLU A 63 -2.00 -3.90 28.64
N THR A 64 -3.29 -4.21 28.77
CA THR A 64 -4.16 -3.98 29.94
C THR A 64 -4.60 -5.29 30.58
N ALA A 65 -5.36 -5.24 31.68
CA ALA A 65 -5.94 -6.43 32.28
C ALA A 65 -6.97 -7.12 31.34
N GLU A 66 -7.68 -6.32 30.52
CA GLU A 66 -8.68 -6.80 29.58
C GLU A 66 -8.05 -7.41 28.31
N LEU A 67 -6.94 -6.87 27.83
CA LEU A 67 -6.16 -7.36 26.68
C LEU A 67 -4.67 -7.43 27.06
N PRO A 68 -4.23 -8.49 27.81
CA PRO A 68 -2.89 -8.57 28.40
C PRO A 68 -1.79 -8.96 27.39
N PHE A 69 -1.94 -8.60 26.12
CA PHE A 69 -1.02 -8.89 25.04
C PHE A 69 -0.86 -7.67 24.14
N PRO A 70 0.23 -7.58 23.35
CA PRO A 70 0.46 -6.49 22.40
C PRO A 70 -0.63 -6.40 21.32
N VAL A 71 -0.75 -5.23 20.72
CA VAL A 71 -1.67 -4.98 19.59
C VAL A 71 -1.54 -6.07 18.53
N VAL A 72 -2.67 -6.62 18.09
CA VAL A 72 -2.68 -7.67 17.07
C VAL A 72 -2.47 -7.07 15.69
N GLY A 73 -1.45 -7.56 14.98
CA GLY A 73 -1.04 -7.05 13.68
C GLY A 73 -1.56 -7.86 12.51
N MET A 74 -1.89 -7.19 11.40
CA MET A 74 -2.31 -7.83 10.15
C MET A 74 -1.15 -8.45 9.35
N SER A 75 0.08 -8.32 9.83
CA SER A 75 1.28 -8.97 9.27
C SER A 75 2.07 -9.64 10.38
N ASP A 76 2.77 -10.74 10.05
CA ASP A 76 3.65 -11.44 10.99
C ASP A 76 4.83 -10.59 11.47
N ILE A 77 5.22 -9.60 10.66
CA ILE A 77 6.27 -8.63 10.99
C ILE A 77 5.65 -7.24 10.94
N MET A 78 5.49 -6.64 12.12
CA MET A 78 4.99 -5.29 12.29
C MET A 78 6.16 -4.34 12.65
N PRO A 79 6.05 -3.02 12.38
CA PRO A 79 7.07 -2.05 12.77
C PRO A 79 7.08 -1.74 14.28
N TYR A 80 6.33 -2.50 15.07
CA TYR A 80 6.23 -2.43 16.53
C TYR A 80 5.98 -3.84 17.09
N LYS A 81 6.16 -3.99 18.42
CA LYS A 81 5.85 -5.24 19.11
C LYS A 81 4.37 -5.58 18.94
N SER A 82 4.08 -6.75 18.42
CA SER A 82 2.71 -7.16 18.08
C SER A 82 2.46 -8.63 18.37
N THR A 83 1.20 -8.97 18.55
CA THR A 83 0.69 -10.35 18.56
C THR A 83 0.28 -10.74 17.14
N LYS A 84 0.50 -11.99 16.74
CA LYS A 84 0.00 -12.50 15.46
C LYS A 84 -1.41 -13.04 15.61
N TYR A 85 -2.24 -12.93 14.59
CA TYR A 85 -3.56 -13.57 14.59
C TYR A 85 -3.46 -15.10 14.67
N SER A 86 -2.40 -15.71 14.13
CA SER A 86 -2.13 -17.15 14.25
C SER A 86 -1.93 -17.63 15.70
N ASP A 87 -1.48 -16.73 16.57
CA ASP A 87 -1.17 -17.05 17.98
C ASP A 87 -2.36 -16.78 18.92
N ILE A 88 -3.49 -16.28 18.40
CA ILE A 88 -4.71 -16.04 19.17
C ILE A 88 -5.41 -17.37 19.44
N ASP A 89 -5.37 -17.81 20.69
CA ASP A 89 -6.17 -18.95 21.17
C ASP A 89 -7.63 -18.53 21.50
N GLU A 90 -8.45 -19.48 21.89
CA GLU A 90 -9.86 -19.24 22.23
C GLU A 90 -10.03 -18.24 23.39
N THR A 91 -9.16 -18.30 24.40
CA THR A 91 -9.20 -17.38 25.54
C THR A 91 -8.88 -15.96 25.12
N MET A 92 -7.81 -15.78 24.33
CA MET A 92 -7.42 -14.49 23.77
C MET A 92 -8.50 -13.95 22.82
N TYR A 93 -9.10 -14.81 21.99
CA TYR A 93 -10.20 -14.42 21.10
C TYR A 93 -11.39 -13.88 21.88
N ASN A 94 -11.81 -14.57 22.95
CA ASN A 94 -12.93 -14.15 23.80
C ASN A 94 -12.66 -12.78 24.47
N MET A 95 -11.44 -12.56 24.96
CA MET A 95 -11.02 -11.24 25.50
C MET A 95 -11.05 -10.17 24.42
N TYR A 96 -10.50 -10.46 23.24
CA TYR A 96 -10.44 -9.57 22.09
C TYR A 96 -11.85 -9.18 21.62
N GLU A 97 -12.71 -10.14 21.37
CA GLU A 97 -14.08 -9.89 20.95
C GLU A 97 -14.85 -9.06 21.98
N LYS A 98 -14.75 -9.40 23.27
CA LYS A 98 -15.43 -8.70 24.36
C LYS A 98 -15.02 -7.21 24.43
N GLU A 99 -13.71 -6.91 24.43
CA GLU A 99 -13.23 -5.53 24.57
C GLU A 99 -13.50 -4.73 23.29
N PHE A 100 -13.31 -5.31 22.10
CA PHE A 100 -13.66 -4.67 20.85
C PHE A 100 -15.15 -4.32 20.79
N LYS A 101 -16.03 -5.26 21.10
CA LYS A 101 -17.49 -5.03 21.11
C LYS A 101 -17.91 -3.97 22.14
N LYS A 102 -17.25 -3.88 23.29
CA LYS A 102 -17.47 -2.84 24.30
C LYS A 102 -17.12 -1.45 23.76
N VAL A 103 -15.95 -1.29 23.13
CA VAL A 103 -15.51 0.02 22.60
C VAL A 103 -16.32 0.40 21.35
N ILE A 104 -16.68 -0.54 20.48
CA ILE A 104 -17.58 -0.31 19.33
C ILE A 104 -18.93 0.24 19.82
N LYS A 105 -19.55 -0.37 20.83
CA LYS A 105 -20.81 0.12 21.42
C LYS A 105 -20.66 1.56 21.89
N LYS A 106 -19.64 1.84 22.67
CA LYS A 106 -19.36 3.21 23.15
C LYS A 106 -19.24 4.20 21.99
N ALA A 107 -18.43 3.87 20.98
CA ALA A 107 -18.22 4.75 19.83
C ALA A 107 -19.51 5.02 19.06
N VAL A 108 -20.32 3.98 18.81
CA VAL A 108 -21.58 4.13 18.05
C VAL A 108 -22.63 4.88 18.87
N GLU A 109 -22.76 4.62 20.16
CA GLU A 109 -23.74 5.26 21.02
C GLU A 109 -23.45 6.74 21.27
N GLU A 110 -22.17 7.11 21.45
CA GLU A 110 -21.74 8.48 21.73
C GLU A 110 -21.64 9.31 20.43
N PHE A 111 -20.96 8.79 19.41
CA PHE A 111 -20.71 9.51 18.16
C PHE A 111 -21.90 9.44 17.18
N LYS A 112 -22.69 8.37 17.20
CA LYS A 112 -23.84 8.10 16.32
C LYS A 112 -23.47 8.23 14.84
N PRO A 113 -22.56 7.40 14.32
CA PRO A 113 -22.11 7.48 12.94
C PRO A 113 -23.24 7.13 11.97
N ASP A 114 -23.31 7.82 10.83
CA ASP A 114 -24.16 7.48 9.70
C ASP A 114 -23.54 6.34 8.87
N VAL A 115 -22.20 6.28 8.83
CA VAL A 115 -21.42 5.28 8.09
C VAL A 115 -20.13 4.91 8.83
N VAL A 116 -19.74 3.66 8.71
CA VAL A 116 -18.44 3.16 9.18
C VAL A 116 -17.55 2.82 7.98
N ILE A 117 -16.33 3.33 7.99
CA ILE A 117 -15.25 2.91 7.09
C ILE A 117 -14.30 2.04 7.91
N SER A 118 -14.41 0.73 7.74
CA SER A 118 -13.61 -0.25 8.47
C SER A 118 -12.42 -0.71 7.64
N ASN A 119 -11.24 -0.66 8.24
CA ASN A 119 -10.02 -1.16 7.61
C ASN A 119 -9.85 -2.63 7.92
N HIS A 120 -9.53 -3.40 6.88
CA HIS A 120 -9.39 -4.84 6.82
C HIS A 120 -10.71 -5.63 6.79
N ILE A 121 -10.81 -6.52 5.81
CA ILE A 121 -11.85 -7.53 5.71
C ILE A 121 -11.55 -8.63 6.74
N TRP A 122 -11.68 -8.30 8.04
CA TRP A 122 -11.29 -9.16 9.15
C TRP A 122 -12.21 -8.97 10.36
N LEU A 123 -11.80 -9.47 11.54
CA LEU A 123 -12.62 -9.56 12.76
C LEU A 123 -13.31 -8.26 13.18
N LEU A 124 -12.63 -7.09 13.13
CA LEU A 124 -13.24 -5.82 13.53
C LEU A 124 -14.51 -5.51 12.73
N SER A 125 -14.45 -5.69 11.42
CA SER A 125 -15.58 -5.46 10.52
C SER A 125 -16.75 -6.42 10.85
N THR A 126 -16.45 -7.66 11.23
CA THR A 126 -17.47 -8.62 11.64
C THR A 126 -18.15 -8.22 12.96
N PHE A 127 -17.40 -7.72 13.93
CA PHE A 127 -17.96 -7.28 15.22
C PHE A 127 -18.88 -6.06 15.06
N ILE A 128 -18.53 -5.13 14.16
CA ILE A 128 -19.37 -3.98 13.86
C ILE A 128 -20.72 -4.45 13.30
N LYS A 129 -20.72 -5.32 12.31
CA LYS A 129 -21.94 -5.85 11.70
C LYS A 129 -22.76 -6.74 12.63
N ASP A 130 -22.12 -7.48 13.53
CA ASP A 130 -22.82 -8.25 14.56
C ASP A 130 -23.63 -7.36 15.51
N LEU A 131 -23.03 -6.25 15.95
CA LEU A 131 -23.65 -5.36 16.91
C LEU A 131 -24.68 -4.44 16.26
N TYR A 132 -24.40 -4.00 15.04
CA TYR A 132 -25.21 -3.00 14.32
C TYR A 132 -25.47 -3.44 12.87
N PRO A 133 -26.36 -4.42 12.64
CA PRO A 133 -26.62 -4.97 11.30
C PRO A 133 -27.06 -3.93 10.26
N ASN A 134 -27.78 -2.89 10.72
CA ASN A 134 -28.32 -1.84 9.87
C ASN A 134 -27.38 -0.63 9.70
N LEU A 135 -26.26 -0.58 10.42
CA LEU A 135 -25.28 0.49 10.25
C LEU A 135 -24.48 0.29 8.97
N LYS A 136 -24.53 1.29 8.09
CA LYS A 136 -23.81 1.28 6.83
C LYS A 136 -22.33 1.05 7.06
N THR A 137 -21.78 -0.02 6.49
CA THR A 137 -20.39 -0.44 6.74
C THR A 137 -19.65 -0.70 5.44
N LEU A 138 -18.67 0.13 5.15
CA LEU A 138 -17.74 0.01 4.04
C LEU A 138 -16.44 -0.61 4.55
N VAL A 139 -15.99 -1.69 3.95
CA VAL A 139 -14.80 -2.41 4.40
C VAL A 139 -13.71 -2.34 3.35
N LEU A 140 -12.53 -1.89 3.75
CA LEU A 140 -11.37 -1.71 2.87
C LEU A 140 -10.42 -2.91 2.99
N CYS A 141 -10.10 -3.56 1.87
CA CYS A 141 -9.09 -4.60 1.80
C CYS A 141 -7.71 -4.00 1.54
N HIS A 142 -6.69 -4.44 2.29
CA HIS A 142 -5.31 -3.97 2.15
C HIS A 142 -4.34 -5.04 1.63
N GLY A 143 -4.86 -6.20 1.22
CA GLY A 143 -4.05 -7.33 0.71
C GLY A 143 -3.53 -8.27 1.80
N THR A 144 -3.11 -7.75 2.95
CA THR A 144 -2.72 -8.57 4.12
C THR A 144 -3.90 -9.35 4.67
N ASP A 145 -5.11 -8.91 4.45
CA ASP A 145 -6.37 -9.54 4.84
C ASP A 145 -6.50 -10.94 4.21
N LEU A 146 -6.27 -11.03 2.91
CA LEU A 146 -6.33 -12.30 2.16
C LEU A 146 -5.24 -13.26 2.63
N ARG A 147 -4.05 -12.74 2.95
CA ARG A 147 -2.96 -13.55 3.50
C ARG A 147 -3.29 -14.10 4.89
N GLN A 148 -3.96 -13.30 5.75
CA GLN A 148 -4.36 -13.76 7.08
C GLN A 148 -5.32 -14.95 7.04
N MET A 149 -6.11 -15.09 5.99
CA MET A 149 -6.99 -16.25 5.82
C MET A 149 -6.24 -17.57 5.69
N GLU A 150 -5.05 -17.53 5.11
CA GLU A 150 -4.19 -18.72 5.01
C GLU A 150 -3.42 -18.97 6.31
N LEU A 151 -3.00 -17.92 6.99
CA LEU A 151 -2.18 -17.98 8.19
C LEU A 151 -2.99 -18.27 9.46
N SER A 152 -4.24 -17.78 9.53
CA SER A 152 -5.09 -17.83 10.74
C SER A 152 -6.39 -18.59 10.46
N LYS A 153 -6.27 -19.82 9.96
CA LYS A 153 -7.40 -20.67 9.49
C LYS A 153 -8.47 -20.90 10.55
N HIS A 154 -8.13 -20.88 11.83
CA HIS A 154 -9.07 -21.07 12.94
C HIS A 154 -10.08 -19.92 13.09
N LEU A 155 -9.72 -18.70 12.66
CA LEU A 155 -10.59 -17.52 12.66
C LEU A 155 -11.41 -17.38 11.36
N LEU A 156 -11.04 -18.11 10.32
CA LEU A 156 -11.66 -18.01 9.00
C LEU A 156 -13.17 -18.31 8.99
N PRO A 157 -13.71 -19.31 9.73
CA PRO A 157 -15.15 -19.57 9.75
C PRO A 157 -15.96 -18.34 10.20
N ILE A 158 -15.47 -17.62 11.23
CA ILE A 158 -16.12 -16.43 11.78
C ILE A 158 -16.16 -15.31 10.73
N VAL A 159 -15.02 -15.09 10.06
CA VAL A 159 -14.88 -14.03 9.07
C VAL A 159 -15.75 -14.33 7.84
N LYS A 160 -15.72 -15.57 7.33
CA LYS A 160 -16.50 -15.99 6.17
C LYS A 160 -18.02 -15.89 6.39
N GLU A 161 -18.50 -16.17 7.58
CA GLU A 161 -19.93 -16.09 7.90
C GLU A 161 -20.44 -14.65 7.91
N LYS A 162 -19.59 -13.70 8.33
CA LYS A 162 -20.04 -12.36 8.72
C LYS A 162 -19.68 -11.26 7.73
N ILE A 163 -18.57 -11.35 7.04
CA ILE A 163 -18.14 -10.35 6.05
C ILE A 163 -19.18 -10.15 4.94
N PRO A 164 -19.87 -11.19 4.42
CA PRO A 164 -20.93 -10.98 3.42
C PRO A 164 -22.09 -10.09 3.87
N LYS A 165 -22.24 -9.86 5.19
CA LYS A 165 -23.25 -8.98 5.76
C LYS A 165 -22.86 -7.49 5.71
N CYS A 166 -21.61 -7.16 5.39
CA CYS A 166 -21.15 -5.77 5.18
C CYS A 166 -21.76 -5.21 3.91
N ASP A 167 -21.96 -3.89 3.86
CA ASP A 167 -22.67 -3.29 2.71
C ASP A 167 -21.82 -3.24 1.45
N TYR A 168 -20.53 -2.89 1.59
CA TYR A 168 -19.58 -2.84 0.48
C TYR A 168 -18.18 -3.27 0.91
N LEU A 169 -17.50 -4.02 0.04
CA LEU A 169 -16.13 -4.47 0.18
C LEU A 169 -15.28 -3.78 -0.91
N PHE A 170 -14.26 -3.05 -0.51
CA PHE A 170 -13.42 -2.29 -1.42
C PHE A 170 -12.08 -2.99 -1.64
N ALA A 171 -11.76 -3.28 -2.88
CA ALA A 171 -10.52 -3.89 -3.31
C ALA A 171 -9.57 -2.86 -3.91
N LEU A 172 -8.27 -3.08 -3.79
CA LEU A 172 -7.24 -2.23 -4.39
C LEU A 172 -7.14 -2.38 -5.91
N ASN A 173 -7.44 -3.58 -6.44
CA ASN A 173 -7.39 -3.90 -7.86
C ASN A 173 -8.39 -5.00 -8.24
N SER A 174 -8.52 -5.26 -9.53
CA SER A 174 -9.45 -6.25 -10.09
C SER A 174 -9.16 -7.68 -9.62
N VAL A 175 -7.88 -8.05 -9.51
CA VAL A 175 -7.45 -9.39 -9.05
C VAL A 175 -7.84 -9.61 -7.59
N GLN A 176 -7.64 -8.60 -6.75
CA GLN A 176 -8.06 -8.64 -5.35
C GLN A 176 -9.59 -8.69 -5.23
N ALA A 177 -10.31 -7.92 -6.06
CA ALA A 177 -11.77 -7.95 -6.11
C ALA A 177 -12.28 -9.36 -6.45
N GLN A 178 -11.68 -10.02 -7.45
CA GLN A 178 -12.06 -11.39 -7.81
C GLN A 178 -11.74 -12.38 -6.68
N SER A 179 -10.61 -12.21 -6.00
CA SER A 179 -10.25 -13.05 -4.85
C SER A 179 -11.25 -12.90 -3.70
N ILE A 180 -11.70 -11.68 -3.40
CA ILE A 180 -12.73 -11.40 -2.40
C ILE A 180 -14.05 -12.09 -2.77
N LYS A 181 -14.52 -11.95 -4.00
CA LYS A 181 -15.76 -12.58 -4.50
C LYS A 181 -15.73 -14.09 -4.33
N ASN A 182 -14.66 -14.72 -4.81
CA ASN A 182 -14.49 -16.17 -4.74
C ASN A 182 -14.41 -16.68 -3.29
N LEU A 183 -13.84 -15.89 -2.38
CA LEU A 183 -13.57 -16.31 -1.01
C LEU A 183 -14.80 -16.19 -0.11
N TYR A 184 -15.59 -15.13 -0.31
CA TYR A 184 -16.73 -14.82 0.55
C TYR A 184 -18.09 -15.13 -0.05
N ASP A 185 -18.13 -15.55 -1.32
CA ASP A 185 -19.39 -15.82 -2.06
C ASP A 185 -20.35 -14.64 -1.99
N VAL A 186 -19.84 -13.46 -2.37
CA VAL A 186 -20.58 -12.17 -2.36
C VAL A 186 -20.94 -11.73 -3.75
N GLU A 187 -22.02 -10.95 -3.87
CA GLU A 187 -22.51 -10.43 -5.14
C GLU A 187 -21.53 -9.44 -5.78
N ASP A 188 -21.56 -9.35 -7.10
CA ASP A 188 -20.66 -8.50 -7.88
C ASP A 188 -20.75 -7.02 -7.48
N GLU A 189 -21.96 -6.52 -7.20
CA GLU A 189 -22.22 -5.14 -6.82
C GLU A 189 -21.71 -4.78 -5.43
N GLN A 190 -21.46 -5.78 -4.58
CA GLN A 190 -20.95 -5.60 -3.23
C GLN A 190 -19.43 -5.35 -3.23
N VAL A 191 -18.70 -5.84 -4.24
CA VAL A 191 -17.25 -5.71 -4.32
C VAL A 191 -16.87 -4.63 -5.33
N ILE A 192 -16.20 -3.59 -4.83
CA ILE A 192 -15.84 -2.41 -5.62
C ILE A 192 -14.32 -2.29 -5.72
N THR A 193 -13.80 -2.24 -6.93
CA THR A 193 -12.39 -1.88 -7.15
C THR A 193 -12.23 -0.38 -6.98
N SER A 194 -11.65 0.03 -5.86
CA SER A 194 -11.46 1.45 -5.53
C SER A 194 -10.05 1.97 -5.82
N GLY A 195 -9.08 1.08 -5.88
CA GLY A 195 -7.68 1.48 -5.92
C GLY A 195 -7.20 2.10 -4.62
N SER A 196 -6.26 3.00 -4.74
CA SER A 196 -5.70 3.76 -3.63
C SER A 196 -5.57 5.24 -4.01
N GLY A 197 -4.81 6.03 -3.23
CA GLY A 197 -4.60 7.43 -3.48
C GLY A 197 -3.15 7.87 -3.27
N TYR A 198 -2.77 8.99 -3.89
CA TYR A 198 -1.53 9.71 -3.59
C TYR A 198 -1.84 11.15 -3.14
N ASN A 199 -0.85 11.81 -2.54
CA ASN A 199 -0.97 13.20 -2.11
C ASN A 199 -0.39 14.16 -3.19
N PRO A 200 -1.22 14.94 -3.92
CA PRO A 200 -0.74 15.83 -4.97
C PRO A 200 0.00 17.07 -4.45
N GLN A 201 -0.05 17.35 -3.14
CA GLN A 201 0.74 18.41 -2.52
C GLN A 201 2.19 17.98 -2.25
N MET A 202 2.43 16.67 -2.19
CA MET A 202 3.72 16.05 -1.94
C MET A 202 4.38 15.60 -3.25
N PHE A 203 3.61 14.97 -4.11
CA PHE A 203 4.06 14.39 -5.37
C PHE A 203 3.49 15.21 -6.54
N PHE A 204 4.34 16.02 -7.14
CA PHE A 204 4.02 16.90 -8.27
C PHE A 204 5.28 17.11 -9.13
N PRO A 205 5.13 17.36 -10.43
CA PRO A 205 6.29 17.55 -11.30
C PRO A 205 6.96 18.89 -11.05
N ILE A 206 8.28 18.91 -11.16
CA ILE A 206 9.09 20.12 -11.14
C ILE A 206 9.83 20.29 -12.47
N LYS A 207 10.22 21.52 -12.80
CA LYS A 207 11.15 21.75 -13.90
C LYS A 207 12.51 21.20 -13.51
N ARG A 208 12.96 20.18 -14.22
CA ARG A 208 14.28 19.57 -13.98
C ARG A 208 15.34 20.25 -14.84
N GLU A 209 16.52 20.43 -14.27
CA GLU A 209 17.70 20.82 -15.04
C GLU A 209 18.23 19.60 -15.80
N LYS A 210 18.75 19.83 -17.02
CA LYS A 210 19.40 18.75 -17.77
C LYS A 210 20.66 18.31 -17.03
N ASN A 211 20.64 17.09 -16.53
CA ASN A 211 21.78 16.47 -15.89
C ASN A 211 22.64 15.72 -16.91
N LYS A 212 23.92 15.52 -16.58
CA LYS A 212 24.84 14.69 -17.38
C LYS A 212 24.47 13.21 -17.31
N LYS A 213 23.70 12.81 -16.28
CA LYS A 213 23.25 11.44 -16.05
C LYS A 213 21.74 11.38 -15.92
N VAL A 214 21.14 10.31 -16.41
CA VAL A 214 19.76 9.94 -16.17
C VAL A 214 19.64 9.37 -14.76
N LYS A 215 18.82 10.00 -13.91
CA LYS A 215 18.60 9.59 -12.53
C LYS A 215 17.48 8.56 -12.46
N ILE A 216 17.84 7.36 -12.01
CA ILE A 216 16.93 6.25 -11.79
C ILE A 216 16.73 6.09 -10.29
N THR A 217 15.49 5.97 -9.84
CA THR A 217 15.17 5.76 -8.42
C THR A 217 14.36 4.49 -8.24
N TYR A 218 14.77 3.70 -7.27
CA TYR A 218 14.00 2.61 -6.70
C TYR A 218 13.61 2.97 -5.26
N VAL A 219 12.37 2.69 -4.88
CA VAL A 219 11.87 2.86 -3.50
C VAL A 219 11.16 1.59 -3.07
N GLY A 220 11.63 0.98 -1.99
CA GLY A 220 11.02 -0.24 -1.45
C GLY A 220 11.91 -0.97 -0.45
N LYS A 221 11.44 -2.13 0.01
CA LYS A 221 12.23 -3.01 0.87
C LYS A 221 13.45 -3.53 0.10
N ILE A 222 14.62 -3.54 0.74
CA ILE A 222 15.83 -4.16 0.17
C ILE A 222 15.72 -5.67 0.38
N ALA A 223 15.22 -6.37 -0.63
CA ALA A 223 14.92 -7.82 -0.58
C ALA A 223 14.93 -8.44 -2.00
N ASN A 224 15.16 -9.75 -2.09
CA ASN A 224 15.13 -10.51 -3.35
C ASN A 224 13.74 -10.47 -4.01
N ALA A 225 12.68 -10.59 -3.22
CA ALA A 225 11.29 -10.51 -3.66
C ALA A 225 10.94 -9.18 -4.38
N LYS A 226 11.78 -8.15 -4.23
CA LYS A 226 11.67 -6.87 -4.91
C LYS A 226 12.52 -6.78 -6.19
N GLY A 227 13.09 -7.87 -6.65
CA GLY A 227 13.86 -7.98 -7.89
C GLY A 227 15.18 -7.19 -7.89
N LEU A 228 15.64 -6.70 -6.73
CA LEU A 228 16.83 -5.85 -6.65
C LEU A 228 18.12 -6.49 -7.16
N PRO A 229 18.45 -7.76 -6.87
CA PRO A 229 19.64 -8.40 -7.44
C PRO A 229 19.63 -8.37 -8.97
N HIS A 230 18.47 -8.56 -9.58
CA HIS A 230 18.29 -8.59 -11.02
C HIS A 230 18.41 -7.17 -11.63
N LEU A 231 17.87 -6.15 -10.95
CA LEU A 231 18.07 -4.75 -11.35
C LEU A 231 19.54 -4.36 -11.31
N ILE A 232 20.25 -4.72 -10.23
CA ILE A 232 21.69 -4.44 -10.04
C ILE A 232 22.53 -5.12 -11.13
N ASN A 233 22.14 -6.31 -11.58
CA ASN A 233 22.80 -7.00 -12.70
C ASN A 233 22.44 -6.35 -14.04
N ALA A 234 21.16 -6.04 -14.25
CA ALA A 234 20.66 -5.53 -15.50
C ALA A 234 21.24 -4.17 -15.87
N ILE A 235 21.40 -3.25 -14.89
CA ILE A 235 21.90 -1.89 -15.15
C ILE A 235 23.34 -1.89 -15.70
N GLU A 236 24.18 -2.86 -15.30
CA GLU A 236 25.53 -2.98 -15.83
C GLU A 236 25.59 -3.37 -17.31
N ASN A 237 24.54 -4.03 -17.79
CA ASN A 237 24.44 -4.52 -19.17
C ASN A 237 23.76 -3.52 -20.10
N THR A 238 23.36 -2.33 -19.60
CA THR A 238 22.78 -1.28 -20.42
C THR A 238 23.82 -0.64 -21.32
N THR A 239 23.41 -0.22 -22.52
CA THR A 239 24.30 0.43 -23.50
C THR A 239 24.79 1.80 -23.03
N ASN A 240 24.02 2.46 -22.14
CA ASN A 240 24.27 3.80 -21.60
C ASN A 240 24.70 3.77 -20.12
N CYS A 241 25.24 2.67 -19.63
CA CYS A 241 25.56 2.47 -18.20
C CYS A 241 26.30 3.65 -17.56
N GLU A 242 27.27 4.27 -18.27
CA GLU A 242 28.06 5.41 -17.79
C GLU A 242 27.24 6.71 -17.62
N HIS A 243 26.10 6.80 -18.31
CA HIS A 243 25.15 7.92 -18.24
C HIS A 243 23.99 7.67 -17.27
N LEU A 244 24.00 6.56 -16.55
CA LEU A 244 22.96 6.22 -15.58
C LEU A 244 23.45 6.42 -14.14
N GLU A 245 22.56 6.85 -13.26
CA GLU A 245 22.73 6.89 -11.81
C GLU A 245 21.54 6.21 -11.16
N LEU A 246 21.74 5.09 -10.44
CA LEU A 246 20.68 4.37 -9.74
C LEU A 246 20.72 4.67 -8.23
N ASN A 247 19.64 5.23 -7.71
CA ASN A 247 19.45 5.48 -6.29
C ASN A 247 18.50 4.44 -5.67
N LEU A 248 19.00 3.64 -4.72
CA LEU A 248 18.22 2.64 -3.98
C LEU A 248 17.81 3.22 -2.63
N ILE A 249 16.49 3.34 -2.42
CA ILE A 249 15.90 3.93 -1.21
C ILE A 249 15.06 2.86 -0.49
N GLY A 250 15.32 2.67 0.80
CA GLY A 250 14.56 1.77 1.64
C GLY A 250 15.40 1.05 2.67
N LYS A 251 14.77 0.17 3.43
CA LYS A 251 15.44 -0.70 4.41
C LYS A 251 15.20 -2.15 4.07
N GLY A 252 16.16 -2.98 4.47
CA GLY A 252 16.02 -4.43 4.51
C GLY A 252 16.37 -4.95 5.89
N SER A 253 16.27 -6.24 6.10
CA SER A 253 16.62 -6.90 7.34
C SER A 253 17.38 -8.21 7.07
N GLY A 254 18.23 -8.59 8.02
CA GLY A 254 19.00 -9.83 7.95
C GLY A 254 20.14 -9.81 6.93
N ASP A 255 20.66 -10.99 6.62
CA ASP A 255 21.82 -11.15 5.74
C ASP A 255 21.47 -10.95 4.27
N GLU A 256 20.22 -11.21 3.88
CA GLU A 256 19.73 -10.96 2.52
C GLU A 256 19.99 -9.51 2.09
N SER A 257 19.50 -8.56 2.87
CA SER A 257 19.68 -7.13 2.54
C SER A 257 21.13 -6.68 2.58
N LYS A 258 21.94 -7.22 3.51
CA LYS A 258 23.38 -6.95 3.57
C LYS A 258 24.07 -7.42 2.29
N ASN A 259 23.78 -8.64 1.84
CA ASN A 259 24.37 -9.21 0.63
C ASN A 259 24.01 -8.39 -0.61
N ILE A 260 22.75 -7.91 -0.73
CA ILE A 260 22.34 -7.03 -1.82
C ILE A 260 23.13 -5.71 -1.79
N ILE A 261 23.26 -5.07 -0.61
CA ILE A 261 24.01 -3.82 -0.47
C ILE A 261 25.51 -4.03 -0.73
N GLU A 262 26.08 -5.12 -0.28
CA GLU A 262 27.50 -5.44 -0.55
C GLU A 262 27.76 -5.71 -2.04
N SER A 263 26.81 -6.32 -2.75
CA SER A 263 26.94 -6.60 -4.18
C SER A 263 27.11 -5.33 -5.02
N ILE A 264 26.55 -4.21 -4.57
CA ILE A 264 26.66 -2.91 -5.26
C ILE A 264 28.14 -2.47 -5.37
N LYS A 265 28.96 -2.73 -4.33
CA LYS A 265 30.35 -2.29 -4.26
C LYS A 265 31.26 -2.89 -5.34
N THR A 266 30.85 -4.01 -5.92
CA THR A 266 31.61 -4.70 -6.98
C THR A 266 31.20 -4.28 -8.38
N LYS A 267 30.18 -3.44 -8.49
CA LYS A 267 29.59 -3.00 -9.77
C LYS A 267 30.30 -1.78 -10.33
N LYS A 268 30.37 -1.71 -11.67
CA LYS A 268 30.90 -0.54 -12.40
C LYS A 268 29.86 0.56 -12.55
N ALA A 269 28.57 0.19 -12.55
CA ALA A 269 27.46 1.11 -12.62
C ALA A 269 27.44 2.06 -11.40
N ASP A 270 27.02 3.32 -11.60
CA ASP A 270 26.86 4.30 -10.52
C ASP A 270 25.59 4.01 -9.72
N ILE A 271 25.73 3.15 -8.70
CA ILE A 271 24.62 2.72 -7.83
C ILE A 271 24.86 3.24 -6.42
N LYS A 272 23.88 3.95 -5.87
CA LYS A 272 23.93 4.54 -4.52
C LYS A 272 22.83 3.93 -3.64
N TYR A 273 23.21 3.44 -2.48
CA TYR A 273 22.27 3.06 -1.44
C TYR A 273 22.09 4.21 -0.46
N LEU A 274 20.90 4.81 -0.44
CA LEU A 274 20.57 5.99 0.37
C LEU A 274 19.93 5.64 1.72
N GLY A 275 19.64 4.35 1.97
CA GLY A 275 18.90 3.95 3.16
C GLY A 275 17.42 4.33 3.10
N ALA A 276 16.72 4.27 4.23
CA ALA A 276 15.37 4.81 4.29
C ALA A 276 15.42 6.30 4.54
N LEU A 277 14.74 7.04 3.70
CA LEU A 277 14.65 8.49 3.79
C LEU A 277 13.38 8.93 4.55
N PRO A 278 13.43 10.06 5.25
CA PRO A 278 12.23 10.76 5.71
C PRO A 278 11.32 11.11 4.53
N GLN A 279 10.03 11.28 4.79
CA GLN A 279 9.02 11.49 3.74
C GLN A 279 9.34 12.67 2.82
N ASN A 280 9.72 13.81 3.37
CA ASN A 280 10.08 15.01 2.62
C ASN A 280 11.33 14.82 1.71
N GLU A 281 12.29 14.02 2.15
CA GLU A 281 13.45 13.68 1.34
C GLU A 281 13.10 12.69 0.22
N LEU A 282 12.23 11.70 0.51
CA LEU A 282 11.70 10.77 -0.47
C LEU A 282 10.95 11.48 -1.60
N GLU A 283 10.05 12.41 -1.24
CA GLU A 283 9.34 13.24 -2.21
C GLU A 283 10.31 14.02 -3.12
N ASN A 284 11.33 14.63 -2.49
CA ASN A 284 12.34 15.37 -3.22
C ASN A 284 13.13 14.47 -4.18
N GLN A 285 13.49 13.25 -3.76
CA GLN A 285 14.15 12.28 -4.62
C GLN A 285 13.28 11.90 -5.83
N LEU A 286 12.00 11.59 -5.62
CA LEU A 286 11.08 11.24 -6.70
C LEU A 286 10.88 12.41 -7.69
N ARG A 287 10.72 13.65 -7.19
CA ARG A 287 10.61 14.83 -8.06
C ARG A 287 11.85 15.08 -8.93
N HIS A 288 13.03 14.65 -8.48
CA HIS A 288 14.29 14.79 -9.23
C HIS A 288 14.68 13.52 -10.02
N SER A 289 13.84 12.49 -9.99
CA SER A 289 14.08 11.24 -10.73
C SER A 289 13.57 11.36 -12.16
N ASP A 290 14.37 10.94 -13.12
CA ASP A 290 13.97 10.85 -14.52
C ASP A 290 13.20 9.55 -14.76
N ILE A 291 13.67 8.45 -14.14
CA ILE A 291 13.07 7.12 -14.20
C ILE A 291 12.82 6.63 -12.77
N PHE A 292 11.65 6.11 -12.54
CA PHE A 292 11.35 5.25 -11.38
C PHE A 292 11.30 3.80 -11.82
N ILE A 293 11.95 2.89 -11.09
CA ILE A 293 11.96 1.46 -11.44
C ILE A 293 11.48 0.59 -10.28
N LEU A 294 10.55 -0.34 -10.57
CA LEU A 294 10.01 -1.30 -9.59
C LEU A 294 9.96 -2.71 -10.19
N PRO A 295 11.04 -3.51 -10.13
CA PRO A 295 11.09 -4.87 -10.67
C PRO A 295 10.59 -5.93 -9.69
N SER A 296 9.58 -5.60 -8.88
CA SER A 296 9.04 -6.48 -7.83
C SER A 296 8.31 -7.69 -8.41
N PHE A 297 8.42 -8.85 -7.75
CA PHE A 297 7.65 -10.04 -8.11
C PHE A 297 6.26 -10.07 -7.46
N TYR A 298 6.09 -9.33 -6.37
CA TYR A 298 4.80 -9.26 -5.66
C TYR A 298 4.59 -7.90 -5.02
N GLU A 299 3.42 -7.30 -5.26
CA GLU A 299 2.89 -6.11 -4.60
C GLU A 299 1.36 -6.23 -4.45
N GLY A 300 0.79 -5.56 -3.47
CA GLY A 300 -0.67 -5.40 -3.38
C GLY A 300 -1.17 -4.38 -4.41
N LEU A 301 -0.79 -3.13 -4.22
CA LEU A 301 -0.86 -2.03 -5.18
C LEU A 301 0.32 -1.09 -4.86
N PRO A 302 1.31 -0.97 -5.74
CA PRO A 302 2.52 -0.20 -5.45
C PRO A 302 2.25 1.31 -5.57
N LEU A 303 1.89 1.95 -4.45
CA LEU A 303 1.59 3.40 -4.41
C LEU A 303 2.74 4.24 -4.94
N VAL A 304 3.96 3.82 -4.70
CA VAL A 304 5.16 4.55 -5.15
C VAL A 304 5.24 4.68 -6.68
N VAL A 305 4.59 3.80 -7.44
CA VAL A 305 4.44 3.93 -8.91
C VAL A 305 3.63 5.18 -9.26
N ILE A 306 2.49 5.38 -8.55
CA ILE A 306 1.63 6.55 -8.78
C ILE A 306 2.34 7.82 -8.31
N GLU A 307 3.00 7.76 -7.16
CA GLU A 307 3.78 8.86 -6.60
C GLU A 307 4.90 9.29 -7.54
N ALA A 308 5.58 8.34 -8.18
CA ALA A 308 6.61 8.58 -9.17
C ALA A 308 6.04 9.22 -10.45
N LEU A 309 4.95 8.67 -11.00
CA LEU A 309 4.24 9.25 -12.16
C LEU A 309 3.78 10.68 -11.85
N ALA A 310 3.18 10.89 -10.67
CA ALA A 310 2.74 12.22 -10.22
C ALA A 310 3.91 13.19 -10.02
N SER A 311 5.09 12.70 -9.68
CA SER A 311 6.31 13.48 -9.59
C SER A 311 6.97 13.75 -10.95
N GLY A 312 6.42 13.20 -12.02
CA GLY A 312 6.86 13.41 -13.39
C GLY A 312 7.97 12.46 -13.86
N ALA A 313 8.26 11.41 -13.12
CA ALA A 313 9.18 10.36 -13.60
C ALA A 313 8.49 9.46 -14.63
N LYS A 314 9.26 8.97 -15.61
CA LYS A 314 8.85 7.79 -16.39
C LYS A 314 8.98 6.55 -15.52
N VAL A 315 8.07 5.61 -15.65
CA VAL A 315 8.07 4.41 -14.81
C VAL A 315 8.46 3.17 -15.62
N ILE A 316 9.30 2.33 -15.01
CA ILE A 316 9.56 0.96 -15.45
C ILE A 316 9.13 0.06 -14.29
N ALA A 317 8.16 -0.81 -14.50
CA ALA A 317 7.67 -1.71 -13.45
C ALA A 317 7.39 -3.10 -14.02
N THR A 318 7.52 -4.13 -13.19
CA THR A 318 7.01 -5.45 -13.56
C THR A 318 5.51 -5.35 -13.84
N ASP A 319 5.01 -6.14 -14.78
CA ASP A 319 3.59 -6.27 -15.09
C ASP A 319 2.86 -6.95 -13.93
N LEU A 320 2.64 -6.17 -12.88
CA LEU A 320 2.04 -6.62 -11.63
C LEU A 320 0.53 -6.73 -11.79
N PRO A 321 -0.08 -7.81 -11.29
CA PRO A 321 -1.52 -8.02 -11.40
C PRO A 321 -2.34 -6.82 -10.89
N GLY A 322 -3.17 -6.25 -11.75
CA GLY A 322 -4.07 -5.14 -11.42
C GLY A 322 -3.43 -3.75 -11.43
N LEU A 323 -2.13 -3.61 -11.70
CA LEU A 323 -1.48 -2.30 -11.82
C LEU A 323 -1.94 -1.57 -13.10
N ASP A 324 -1.98 -2.29 -14.22
CA ASP A 324 -2.42 -1.76 -15.51
C ASP A 324 -3.90 -1.31 -15.44
N ASP A 325 -4.78 -2.15 -14.89
CA ASP A 325 -6.19 -1.81 -14.66
C ASP A 325 -6.36 -0.55 -13.79
N PHE A 326 -5.53 -0.41 -12.77
CA PHE A 326 -5.59 0.75 -11.88
C PHE A 326 -5.09 2.02 -12.55
N LEU A 327 -4.01 1.97 -13.31
CA LEU A 327 -3.46 3.13 -14.03
C LEU A 327 -4.32 3.52 -15.22
N GLY A 328 -4.83 2.54 -15.97
CA GLY A 328 -5.63 2.67 -17.18
C GLY A 328 -4.77 2.82 -18.45
N ASP A 329 -5.33 2.36 -19.57
CA ASP A 329 -4.62 2.27 -20.87
C ASP A 329 -3.99 3.57 -21.34
N LYS A 330 -4.62 4.71 -21.06
CA LYS A 330 -4.14 6.03 -21.49
C LYS A 330 -2.77 6.40 -20.91
N ILE A 331 -2.44 5.95 -19.71
CA ILE A 331 -1.09 6.17 -19.10
C ILE A 331 -0.03 5.46 -19.92
N LYS A 332 -0.35 4.26 -20.42
CA LYS A 332 0.53 3.48 -21.28
C LYS A 332 0.70 4.10 -22.67
N GLU A 333 -0.42 4.58 -23.27
CA GLU A 333 -0.41 5.29 -24.55
C GLU A 333 0.42 6.59 -24.54
N LEU A 334 0.58 7.21 -23.36
CA LEU A 334 1.43 8.40 -23.17
C LEU A 334 2.92 8.07 -22.95
N ASP A 335 3.33 6.81 -23.10
CA ASP A 335 4.72 6.38 -22.83
C ASP A 335 5.21 6.68 -21.39
N ALA A 336 4.28 6.82 -20.45
CA ALA A 336 4.59 7.14 -19.05
C ALA A 336 5.07 5.92 -18.26
N ILE A 337 4.66 4.72 -18.67
CA ILE A 337 5.07 3.45 -18.05
C ILE A 337 5.52 2.44 -19.11
N ARG A 338 6.56 1.68 -18.77
CA ARG A 338 7.01 0.48 -19.48
C ARG A 338 6.93 -0.72 -18.56
N TYR A 339 6.32 -1.78 -19.03
CA TYR A 339 6.20 -3.01 -18.26
C TYR A 339 7.35 -3.98 -18.58
N ILE A 340 7.93 -4.52 -17.50
CA ILE A 340 8.82 -5.68 -17.53
C ILE A 340 7.94 -6.92 -17.45
N SER A 341 8.17 -7.89 -18.32
CA SER A 341 7.41 -9.15 -18.30
C SER A 341 7.57 -9.87 -16.97
N MET A 342 6.45 -10.25 -16.33
CA MET A 342 6.49 -11.03 -15.10
C MET A 342 7.10 -12.41 -15.38
N PRO A 343 8.19 -12.81 -14.74
CA PRO A 343 8.74 -14.16 -14.88
C PRO A 343 7.79 -15.18 -14.26
N LYS A 344 7.87 -16.44 -14.68
CA LYS A 344 7.16 -17.52 -13.99
C LYS A 344 7.72 -17.68 -12.58
N LEU A 345 6.82 -17.72 -11.60
CA LEU A 345 7.17 -17.80 -10.18
C LEU A 345 7.07 -19.26 -9.69
N GLU A 346 8.08 -19.68 -8.91
CA GLU A 346 8.09 -20.94 -8.18
C GLU A 346 7.26 -20.83 -6.88
N THR A 347 7.34 -19.68 -6.23
CA THR A 347 6.52 -19.30 -5.07
C THR A 347 5.84 -17.95 -5.33
N VAL A 348 5.15 -17.39 -4.34
CA VAL A 348 4.44 -16.11 -4.48
C VAL A 348 5.35 -14.95 -4.95
N ASP A 349 6.64 -15.01 -4.59
CA ASP A 349 7.59 -13.90 -4.77
C ASP A 349 9.00 -14.35 -5.19
N THR A 350 9.14 -15.59 -5.67
CA THR A 350 10.43 -16.17 -6.10
C THR A 350 10.30 -16.69 -7.52
N PRO A 351 11.07 -16.18 -8.49
CA PRO A 351 11.05 -16.69 -9.87
C PRO A 351 11.78 -18.03 -10.00
N TYR A 352 11.37 -18.83 -10.99
CA TYR A 352 12.18 -19.98 -11.41
C TYR A 352 13.54 -19.52 -11.91
N GLN A 353 14.61 -20.28 -11.59
CA GLN A 353 15.99 -19.95 -11.96
C GLN A 353 16.20 -19.79 -13.48
N ASN A 354 15.49 -20.55 -14.29
CA ASN A 354 15.59 -20.47 -15.76
C ASN A 354 14.87 -19.24 -16.37
N GLU A 355 14.08 -18.52 -15.61
CA GLU A 355 13.40 -17.28 -16.04
C GLU A 355 14.25 -16.02 -15.81
N ILE A 356 15.25 -16.10 -14.92
CA ILE A 356 16.03 -14.95 -14.45
C ILE A 356 16.76 -14.24 -15.60
N GLU A 357 17.43 -14.97 -16.47
CA GLU A 357 18.19 -14.38 -17.57
C GLU A 357 17.29 -13.55 -18.51
N CYS A 358 16.09 -14.07 -18.79
CA CYS A 358 15.11 -13.37 -19.62
C CYS A 358 14.60 -12.11 -18.93
N PHE A 359 14.33 -12.20 -17.62
CA PHE A 359 13.88 -11.07 -16.81
C PHE A 359 14.93 -9.94 -16.72
N GLU A 360 16.21 -10.28 -16.50
CA GLU A 360 17.31 -9.30 -16.49
C GLU A 360 17.51 -8.64 -17.85
N LYS A 361 17.40 -9.39 -18.94
CA LYS A 361 17.45 -8.85 -20.31
C LYS A 361 16.30 -7.88 -20.60
N ASP A 362 15.09 -8.18 -20.11
CA ASP A 362 13.93 -7.30 -20.29
C ASP A 362 14.12 -6.01 -19.49
N ILE A 363 14.60 -6.07 -18.24
CA ILE A 363 14.98 -4.88 -17.45
C ILE A 363 15.99 -4.02 -18.21
N THR A 364 17.08 -4.63 -18.72
CA THR A 364 18.12 -3.95 -19.50
C THR A 364 17.53 -3.25 -20.73
N SER A 365 16.67 -3.96 -21.48
CA SER A 365 16.02 -3.41 -22.67
C SER A 365 15.14 -2.20 -22.34
N LYS A 366 14.34 -2.25 -21.26
CA LYS A 366 13.48 -1.14 -20.84
C LYS A 366 14.30 0.05 -20.33
N LEU A 367 15.39 -0.21 -19.62
CA LEU A 367 16.31 0.84 -19.18
C LEU A 367 16.97 1.54 -20.39
N ASP A 368 17.43 0.78 -21.37
CA ASP A 368 18.00 1.35 -22.61
C ASP A 368 16.98 2.15 -23.42
N GLU A 369 15.76 1.61 -23.58
CA GLU A 369 14.67 2.31 -24.27
C GLU A 369 14.37 3.67 -23.63
N VAL A 370 14.07 3.68 -22.32
CA VAL A 370 13.62 4.89 -21.62
C VAL A 370 14.78 5.87 -21.42
N SER A 371 16.00 5.40 -21.12
CA SER A 371 17.16 6.29 -20.98
C SER A 371 17.55 6.95 -22.30
N ASN A 372 17.47 6.23 -23.42
CA ASN A 372 17.70 6.80 -24.75
C ASN A 372 16.66 7.88 -25.11
N GLU A 373 15.38 7.67 -24.76
CA GLU A 373 14.34 8.68 -24.93
C GLU A 373 14.70 9.99 -24.18
N ILE A 374 15.16 9.87 -22.94
CA ILE A 374 15.52 11.01 -22.09
C ILE A 374 16.78 11.71 -22.61
N LEU A 375 17.83 10.94 -22.95
CA LEU A 375 19.09 11.48 -23.46
C LEU A 375 18.92 12.19 -24.81
N ASN A 376 17.95 11.77 -25.63
CA ASN A 376 17.63 12.38 -26.92
C ASN A 376 16.50 13.43 -26.84
N ASP A 377 16.13 13.88 -25.63
CA ASP A 377 15.10 14.91 -25.42
C ASP A 377 13.73 14.55 -26.04
N LYS A 378 13.34 13.28 -26.06
CA LYS A 378 12.01 12.89 -26.54
C LYS A 378 10.96 13.57 -25.66
N GLU A 379 10.01 14.24 -26.31
CA GLU A 379 8.92 14.91 -25.62
C GLU A 379 8.16 13.95 -24.67
N TYR A 380 7.94 14.37 -23.44
CA TYR A 380 7.14 13.66 -22.44
C TYR A 380 5.94 14.53 -22.02
N LYS A 381 4.75 14.04 -22.32
CA LYS A 381 3.49 14.76 -22.09
C LYS A 381 3.04 14.69 -20.62
N ILE A 382 3.86 15.22 -19.75
CA ILE A 382 3.66 15.13 -18.29
C ILE A 382 2.31 15.72 -17.84
N ASP A 383 1.87 16.82 -18.42
CA ASP A 383 0.60 17.46 -18.04
C ASP A 383 -0.61 16.56 -18.35
N GLU A 384 -0.55 15.80 -19.46
CA GLU A 384 -1.58 14.83 -19.79
C GLU A 384 -1.58 13.66 -18.79
N VAL A 385 -0.39 13.21 -18.37
CA VAL A 385 -0.26 12.16 -17.33
C VAL A 385 -0.84 12.64 -16.01
N ILE A 386 -0.48 13.84 -15.54
CA ILE A 386 -1.00 14.40 -14.29
C ILE A 386 -2.54 14.49 -14.32
N LYS A 387 -3.11 14.95 -15.42
CA LYS A 387 -4.58 15.02 -15.59
C LYS A 387 -5.24 13.64 -15.46
N LEU A 388 -4.61 12.57 -15.94
CA LEU A 388 -5.12 11.21 -15.80
C LEU A 388 -4.99 10.66 -14.36
N LEU A 389 -4.12 11.29 -13.54
CA LEU A 389 -3.93 10.91 -12.13
C LEU A 389 -4.80 11.72 -11.15
N GLU A 390 -5.52 12.75 -11.60
CA GLU A 390 -6.33 13.62 -10.72
C GLU A 390 -7.37 12.84 -9.91
N ASP A 391 -8.00 11.83 -10.48
CA ASP A 391 -8.95 10.96 -9.81
C ASP A 391 -8.32 9.90 -8.90
N LYS A 392 -6.99 9.73 -8.98
CA LYS A 392 -6.22 8.76 -8.18
C LYS A 392 -5.57 9.40 -6.94
N THR A 393 -6.01 10.59 -6.56
CA THR A 393 -5.63 11.23 -5.29
C THR A 393 -6.41 10.62 -4.12
N TRP A 394 -5.97 10.89 -2.87
CA TRP A 394 -6.73 10.49 -1.68
C TRP A 394 -8.14 11.08 -1.66
N LEU A 395 -8.31 12.31 -2.11
CA LEU A 395 -9.63 12.92 -2.27
C LEU A 395 -10.45 12.21 -3.36
N GLY A 396 -9.82 11.82 -4.48
CA GLY A 396 -10.44 11.02 -5.52
C GLY A 396 -10.92 9.66 -5.01
N LEU A 397 -10.09 8.98 -4.21
CA LEU A 397 -10.49 7.75 -3.54
C LEU A 397 -11.67 7.99 -2.58
N PHE A 398 -11.60 9.02 -1.74
CA PHE A 398 -12.68 9.35 -0.83
C PHE A 398 -13.99 9.60 -1.59
N ASN A 399 -13.96 10.31 -2.73
CA ASN A 399 -15.13 10.52 -3.59
C ASN A 399 -15.71 9.21 -4.15
N ARG A 400 -14.88 8.19 -4.39
CA ARG A 400 -15.36 6.86 -4.82
C ARG A 400 -16.09 6.13 -3.69
N LEU A 401 -15.57 6.21 -2.45
CA LEU A 401 -16.22 5.65 -1.27
C LEU A 401 -17.54 6.38 -0.95
N GLU A 402 -17.51 7.71 -1.01
CA GLU A 402 -18.66 8.59 -0.71
C GLU A 402 -19.90 8.28 -1.55
N LYS A 403 -19.73 7.80 -2.78
CA LYS A 403 -20.85 7.34 -3.63
C LYS A 403 -21.64 6.17 -3.03
N ARG A 404 -21.14 5.58 -1.96
CA ARG A 404 -21.71 4.41 -1.29
C ARG A 404 -22.17 4.69 0.16
N PHE A 405 -22.05 5.93 0.60
CA PHE A 405 -22.54 6.39 1.91
C PHE A 405 -24.05 6.36 2.05
#